data_beb1e1baee6beebc6ba6317ce99be969
#
_entry.id   beb1e1baee6beebc6ba6317ce99be969
#
_cell.length_a   1.000
_cell.length_b   1.000
_cell.length_c   1.000
_cell.angle_alpha   90.00
_cell.angle_beta   90.00
_cell.angle_gamma   90.00
#
_symmetry.space_group_name_H-M   'P 1'
#
loop_
_entity.id
_entity.type
_entity.pdbx_description
1 polymer ?
#
loop_
_entity_poly.entity_id
_entity_poly.type
_entity_poly.pdbx_seq_one_letter_code
_entity_poly.pdbx_strand_id
1 'polypeptide(L)'
;MADSYHHGNLRQALIDAGIKIINESGEDSLSLRKVAAECNVSHAAPYAHFNSKEELIEAIKSSVTDQFMEELEAGVAECATAEEAILAMGRTYLTFFSRNPDYFVFLFGKQNINAHLQMNKDYKNDYPPFALLKRMYRLYLEEKGIEKSFEEQEIDLIKIWAMVHGMASIACMKGVKTSFKWNDPDERLLV
;
A
#
# COMPACT_ATOMS: atom_id res chain seq x y z
N MET A 1 25.52 12.03 -26.51
CA MET A 1 25.17 10.62 -26.79
C MET A 1 23.79 10.42 -26.24
N ALA A 2 22.80 10.23 -27.09
CA ALA A 2 21.41 10.04 -26.66
C ALA A 2 21.29 8.65 -26.06
N ASP A 3 20.94 8.58 -24.78
CA ASP A 3 20.60 7.33 -24.11
C ASP A 3 19.46 6.65 -24.86
N SER A 4 19.73 5.43 -25.33
CA SER A 4 18.77 4.53 -25.94
C SER A 4 17.68 4.20 -24.89
N TYR A 5 16.62 4.99 -24.88
CA TYR A 5 15.43 4.72 -24.09
C TYR A 5 14.82 3.41 -24.61
N HIS A 6 14.87 2.38 -23.77
CA HIS A 6 14.35 1.05 -24.09
C HIS A 6 12.84 1.14 -24.36
N HIS A 7 12.44 1.07 -25.64
CA HIS A 7 11.04 0.96 -26.08
C HIS A 7 10.31 -0.28 -25.53
N GLY A 8 10.98 -1.11 -24.71
CA GLY A 8 10.42 -2.34 -24.15
C GLY A 8 9.52 -2.17 -22.92
N ASN A 9 9.50 -1.01 -22.26
CA ASN A 9 8.70 -0.84 -21.04
C ASN A 9 8.13 0.57 -20.86
N LEU A 10 7.62 1.20 -21.92
CA LEU A 10 7.03 2.54 -21.84
C LEU A 10 5.87 2.58 -20.83
N ARG A 11 5.08 1.51 -20.74
CA ARG A 11 3.98 1.44 -19.78
C ARG A 11 4.49 1.64 -18.34
N GLN A 12 5.56 0.97 -17.94
CA GLN A 12 6.15 1.12 -16.61
C GLN A 12 6.76 2.51 -16.42
N ALA A 13 7.47 3.02 -17.40
CA ALA A 13 8.02 4.38 -17.33
C ALA A 13 6.93 5.46 -17.12
N LEU A 14 5.76 5.29 -17.76
CA LEU A 14 4.61 6.18 -17.56
C LEU A 14 4.03 6.05 -16.15
N ILE A 15 3.99 4.85 -15.57
CA ILE A 15 3.57 4.62 -14.18
C ILE A 15 4.55 5.30 -13.23
N ASP A 16 5.86 5.09 -13.40
CA ASP A 16 6.91 5.65 -12.55
C ASP A 16 6.90 7.19 -12.60
N ALA A 17 6.73 7.76 -13.79
CA ALA A 17 6.55 9.20 -13.97
C ALA A 17 5.27 9.71 -13.29
N GLY A 18 4.19 8.93 -13.34
CA GLY A 18 2.95 9.24 -12.64
C GLY A 18 3.13 9.25 -11.12
N ILE A 19 3.83 8.26 -10.56
CA ILE A 19 4.20 8.18 -9.15
C ILE A 19 5.02 9.42 -8.74
N LYS A 20 6.03 9.79 -9.55
CA LYS A 20 6.85 10.98 -9.32
C LYS A 20 6.00 12.26 -9.27
N ILE A 21 5.09 12.45 -10.23
CA ILE A 21 4.20 13.62 -10.27
C ILE A 21 3.29 13.66 -9.04
N ILE A 22 2.77 12.52 -8.60
CA ILE A 22 1.92 12.43 -7.39
C ILE A 22 2.72 12.85 -6.16
N ASN A 23 3.95 12.35 -6.00
CA ASN A 23 4.80 12.67 -4.86
C ASN A 23 5.22 14.15 -4.83
N GLU A 24 5.46 14.76 -5.99
CA GLU A 24 5.92 16.16 -6.06
C GLU A 24 4.76 17.17 -6.00
N SER A 25 3.59 16.83 -6.55
CA SER A 25 2.54 17.80 -6.84
C SER A 25 1.11 17.33 -6.52
N GLY A 26 0.96 16.12 -5.97
CA GLY A 26 -0.32 15.50 -5.64
C GLY A 26 -1.08 14.94 -6.86
N GLU A 27 -2.08 14.10 -6.59
CA GLU A 27 -2.89 13.39 -7.60
C GLU A 27 -3.62 14.34 -8.57
N ASP A 28 -4.08 15.50 -8.08
CA ASP A 28 -4.81 16.47 -8.92
C ASP A 28 -3.94 17.02 -10.07
N SER A 29 -2.62 17.00 -9.89
CA SER A 29 -1.64 17.39 -10.90
C SER A 29 -1.39 16.35 -11.99
N LEU A 30 -1.81 15.10 -11.79
CA LEU A 30 -1.57 14.01 -12.73
C LEU A 30 -2.41 14.17 -14.01
N SER A 31 -1.78 13.96 -15.16
CA SER A 31 -2.45 13.82 -16.46
C SER A 31 -1.58 13.02 -17.43
N LEU A 32 -2.21 12.34 -18.40
CA LEU A 32 -1.48 11.61 -19.47
C LEU A 32 -0.49 12.51 -20.20
N ARG A 33 -0.83 13.78 -20.41
CA ARG A 33 0.06 14.75 -21.04
C ARG A 33 1.30 15.07 -20.20
N LYS A 34 1.14 15.20 -18.89
CA LYS A 34 2.27 15.46 -17.98
C LYS A 34 3.20 14.25 -17.88
N VAL A 35 2.67 13.03 -17.78
CA VAL A 35 3.52 11.82 -17.75
C VAL A 35 4.25 11.62 -19.07
N ALA A 36 3.62 11.95 -20.22
CA ALA A 36 4.29 11.93 -21.53
C ALA A 36 5.48 12.89 -21.55
N ALA A 37 5.29 14.13 -21.05
CA ALA A 37 6.35 15.13 -20.98
C ALA A 37 7.49 14.67 -20.06
N GLU A 38 7.17 14.08 -18.89
CA GLU A 38 8.16 13.56 -17.94
C GLU A 38 8.99 12.42 -18.55
N CYS A 39 8.36 11.56 -19.38
CA CYS A 39 9.03 10.49 -20.10
C CYS A 39 9.73 10.94 -21.41
N ASN A 40 9.67 12.21 -21.77
CA ASN A 40 10.18 12.72 -23.06
C ASN A 40 9.62 11.99 -24.29
N VAL A 41 8.34 11.63 -24.26
CA VAL A 41 7.63 11.00 -25.37
C VAL A 41 6.55 11.92 -25.94
N SER A 42 6.02 11.57 -27.12
CA SER A 42 4.92 12.32 -27.72
C SER A 42 3.67 12.29 -26.83
N HIS A 43 2.85 13.34 -26.86
CA HIS A 43 1.59 13.38 -26.12
C HIS A 43 0.59 12.28 -26.49
N ALA A 44 0.77 11.65 -27.65
CA ALA A 44 -0.05 10.53 -28.10
C ALA A 44 0.44 9.17 -27.54
N ALA A 45 1.70 9.05 -27.14
CA ALA A 45 2.31 7.78 -26.72
C ALA A 45 1.60 7.13 -25.49
N PRO A 46 1.19 7.86 -24.45
CA PRO A 46 0.47 7.26 -23.32
C PRO A 46 -0.84 6.59 -23.72
N TYR A 47 -1.53 7.09 -24.75
CA TYR A 47 -2.82 6.53 -25.18
C TYR A 47 -2.72 5.15 -25.83
N ALA A 48 -1.50 4.70 -26.19
CA ALA A 48 -1.26 3.31 -26.56
C ALA A 48 -1.28 2.33 -25.37
N HIS A 49 -1.22 2.86 -24.14
CA HIS A 49 -1.13 2.07 -22.90
C HIS A 49 -2.26 2.33 -21.91
N PHE A 50 -2.88 3.50 -21.95
CA PHE A 50 -3.93 3.94 -21.02
C PHE A 50 -4.99 4.73 -21.79
N ASN A 51 -6.23 4.26 -21.78
CA ASN A 51 -7.34 4.91 -22.45
C ASN A 51 -7.79 6.20 -21.75
N SER A 52 -7.50 6.33 -20.46
CA SER A 52 -7.91 7.47 -19.64
C SER A 52 -6.92 7.74 -18.49
N LYS A 53 -7.10 8.91 -17.82
CA LYS A 53 -6.38 9.24 -16.57
C LYS A 53 -6.70 8.22 -15.48
N GLU A 54 -7.94 7.78 -15.40
CA GLU A 54 -8.43 6.83 -14.41
C GLU A 54 -7.72 5.48 -14.54
N GLU A 55 -7.52 5.00 -15.79
CA GLU A 55 -6.77 3.76 -16.04
C GLU A 55 -5.30 3.89 -15.61
N LEU A 56 -4.68 5.04 -15.86
CA LEU A 56 -3.32 5.31 -15.36
C LEU A 56 -3.31 5.34 -13.83
N ILE A 57 -4.30 5.99 -13.18
CA ILE A 57 -4.41 6.02 -11.71
C ILE A 57 -4.52 4.61 -11.13
N GLU A 58 -5.36 3.76 -11.70
CA GLU A 58 -5.49 2.36 -11.24
C GLU A 58 -4.19 1.56 -11.43
N ALA A 59 -3.46 1.79 -12.52
CA ALA A 59 -2.16 1.16 -12.73
C ALA A 59 -1.10 1.65 -11.73
N ILE A 60 -1.12 2.94 -11.37
CA ILE A 60 -0.25 3.50 -10.34
C ILE A 60 -0.61 2.91 -8.95
N LYS A 61 -1.91 2.81 -8.61
CA LYS A 61 -2.36 2.19 -7.36
C LYS A 61 -1.90 0.74 -7.26
N SER A 62 -2.05 -0.03 -8.35
CA SER A 62 -1.55 -1.40 -8.40
C SER A 62 -0.04 -1.44 -8.12
N SER A 63 0.74 -0.62 -8.82
CA SER A 63 2.19 -0.58 -8.66
C SER A 63 2.64 -0.21 -7.22
N VAL A 64 1.97 0.76 -6.60
CA VAL A 64 2.26 1.14 -5.19
C VAL A 64 1.83 0.02 -4.24
N THR A 65 0.70 -0.64 -4.50
CA THR A 65 0.24 -1.78 -3.70
C THR A 65 1.20 -2.97 -3.84
N ASP A 66 1.71 -3.24 -5.04
CA ASP A 66 2.69 -4.31 -5.28
C ASP A 66 4.00 -4.06 -4.51
N GLN A 67 4.52 -2.82 -4.53
CA GLN A 67 5.69 -2.44 -3.73
C GLN A 67 5.44 -2.64 -2.23
N PHE A 68 4.27 -2.26 -1.75
CA PHE A 68 3.89 -2.47 -0.35
C PHE A 68 3.77 -3.95 0.00
N MET A 69 3.18 -4.76 -0.90
CA MET A 69 3.09 -6.21 -0.72
C MET A 69 4.46 -6.88 -0.66
N GLU A 70 5.39 -6.51 -1.53
CA GLU A 70 6.76 -7.04 -1.51
C GLU A 70 7.44 -6.82 -0.15
N GLU A 71 7.31 -5.63 0.44
CA GLU A 71 7.86 -5.35 1.77
C GLU A 71 7.12 -6.13 2.88
N LEU A 72 5.78 -6.25 2.80
CA LEU A 72 5.00 -7.03 3.76
C LEU A 72 5.39 -8.52 3.72
N GLU A 73 5.47 -9.09 2.53
CA GLU A 73 5.81 -10.52 2.35
C GLU A 73 7.24 -10.80 2.80
N ALA A 74 8.19 -9.91 2.51
CA ALA A 74 9.56 -10.02 3.00
C ALA A 74 9.61 -10.00 4.54
N GLY A 75 8.87 -9.09 5.19
CA GLY A 75 8.79 -9.02 6.65
C GLY A 75 8.16 -10.26 7.29
N VAL A 76 7.12 -10.80 6.66
CA VAL A 76 6.44 -12.03 7.16
C VAL A 76 7.30 -13.27 6.98
N ALA A 77 8.09 -13.37 5.90
CA ALA A 77 8.93 -14.53 5.61
C ALA A 77 10.02 -14.79 6.67
N GLU A 78 10.43 -13.77 7.42
CA GLU A 78 11.44 -13.87 8.49
C GLU A 78 10.85 -14.31 9.84
N CYS A 79 9.51 -14.44 9.95
CA CYS A 79 8.81 -14.70 11.21
C CYS A 79 8.62 -16.20 11.46
N ALA A 80 8.83 -16.64 12.69
CA ALA A 80 8.64 -18.03 13.10
C ALA A 80 7.18 -18.35 13.49
N THR A 81 6.40 -17.34 13.90
CA THR A 81 5.00 -17.48 14.34
C THR A 81 4.10 -16.49 13.64
N ALA A 82 2.80 -16.79 13.61
CA ALA A 82 1.81 -15.88 13.04
C ALA A 82 1.67 -14.58 13.86
N GLU A 83 1.91 -14.63 15.18
CA GLU A 83 1.95 -13.44 16.03
C GLU A 83 3.07 -12.49 15.62
N GLU A 84 4.30 -13.00 15.45
CA GLU A 84 5.43 -12.25 14.93
C GLU A 84 5.15 -11.67 13.55
N ALA A 85 4.49 -12.44 12.67
CA ALA A 85 4.11 -12.01 11.33
C ALA A 85 3.13 -10.82 11.36
N ILE A 86 2.10 -10.85 12.21
CA ILE A 86 1.16 -9.73 12.38
C ILE A 86 1.88 -8.47 12.89
N LEU A 87 2.79 -8.61 13.86
CA LEU A 87 3.60 -7.50 14.36
C LEU A 87 4.54 -6.96 13.27
N ALA A 88 5.18 -7.83 12.49
CA ALA A 88 6.02 -7.46 11.37
C ALA A 88 5.23 -6.69 10.29
N MET A 89 4.01 -7.14 9.97
CA MET A 89 3.11 -6.41 9.07
C MET A 89 2.79 -5.01 9.58
N GLY A 90 2.52 -4.86 10.87
CA GLY A 90 2.28 -3.55 11.50
C GLY A 90 3.51 -2.63 11.39
N ARG A 91 4.71 -3.14 11.69
CA ARG A 91 5.98 -2.39 11.52
C ARG A 91 6.18 -1.96 10.07
N THR A 92 6.02 -2.89 9.13
CA THR A 92 6.16 -2.60 7.68
C THR A 92 5.14 -1.56 7.24
N TYR A 93 3.89 -1.65 7.69
CA TYR A 93 2.86 -0.66 7.38
C TYR A 93 3.30 0.76 7.81
N LEU A 94 3.77 0.91 9.05
CA LEU A 94 4.21 2.20 9.58
C LEU A 94 5.45 2.72 8.86
N THR A 95 6.46 1.87 8.64
CA THR A 95 7.71 2.28 7.99
C THR A 95 7.51 2.62 6.51
N PHE A 96 6.72 1.85 5.78
CA PHE A 96 6.44 2.09 4.36
C PHE A 96 5.76 3.44 4.15
N PHE A 97 4.68 3.71 4.88
CA PHE A 97 3.93 4.95 4.71
C PHE A 97 4.60 6.17 5.35
N SER A 98 5.36 6.00 6.43
CA SER A 98 6.15 7.12 6.97
C SER A 98 7.28 7.57 6.04
N ARG A 99 7.85 6.66 5.25
CA ARG A 99 8.83 6.97 4.19
C ARG A 99 8.17 7.55 2.93
N ASN A 100 6.91 7.18 2.69
CA ASN A 100 6.17 7.52 1.50
C ASN A 100 4.79 8.13 1.85
N PRO A 101 4.73 9.29 2.52
CA PRO A 101 3.47 9.86 3.01
C PRO A 101 2.47 10.18 1.88
N ASP A 102 2.96 10.51 0.70
CA ASP A 102 2.09 10.79 -0.45
C ASP A 102 1.42 9.51 -0.99
N TYR A 103 2.04 8.33 -0.82
CA TYR A 103 1.39 7.05 -1.12
C TYR A 103 0.22 6.76 -0.18
N PHE A 104 0.36 7.10 1.10
CA PHE A 104 -0.74 6.96 2.05
C PHE A 104 -1.94 7.81 1.62
N VAL A 105 -1.71 9.09 1.33
CA VAL A 105 -2.76 10.01 0.87
C VAL A 105 -3.36 9.53 -0.45
N PHE A 106 -2.54 9.05 -1.38
CA PHE A 106 -2.96 8.58 -2.69
C PHE A 106 -3.83 7.31 -2.60
N LEU A 107 -3.41 6.32 -1.81
CA LEU A 107 -4.14 5.05 -1.67
C LEU A 107 -5.43 5.21 -0.85
N PHE A 108 -5.39 6.00 0.23
CA PHE A 108 -6.47 6.05 1.22
C PHE A 108 -7.26 7.35 1.26
N GLY A 109 -6.76 8.44 0.67
CA GLY A 109 -7.34 9.79 0.81
C GLY A 109 -8.66 10.01 0.10
N LYS A 110 -8.87 9.44 -1.09
CA LYS A 110 -10.05 9.69 -1.93
C LYS A 110 -10.78 8.42 -2.35
N GLN A 111 -10.32 7.23 -1.98
CA GLN A 111 -10.70 6.03 -2.68
C GLN A 111 -11.23 4.91 -1.83
N ASN A 112 -12.13 4.17 -2.43
CA ASN A 112 -12.64 2.93 -1.93
C ASN A 112 -11.60 1.82 -2.14
N ILE A 113 -11.01 1.35 -1.06
CA ILE A 113 -10.28 0.09 -1.05
C ILE A 113 -11.32 -1.03 -0.98
N ASN A 114 -11.20 -2.01 -1.86
CA ASN A 114 -12.01 -3.22 -1.79
C ASN A 114 -11.46 -4.16 -0.71
N ALA A 115 -11.64 -3.80 0.55
CA ALA A 115 -11.29 -4.65 1.69
C ALA A 115 -12.57 -5.28 2.26
N HIS A 116 -12.60 -6.60 2.27
CA HIS A 116 -13.72 -7.35 2.83
C HIS A 116 -13.32 -7.88 4.21
N LEU A 117 -13.98 -7.37 5.24
CA LEU A 117 -13.69 -7.75 6.63
C LEU A 117 -14.23 -9.14 7.00
N GLN A 118 -15.21 -9.66 6.22
CA GLN A 118 -15.80 -10.95 6.50
C GLN A 118 -14.76 -12.07 6.47
N MET A 119 -14.72 -12.86 7.54
CA MET A 119 -13.81 -14.00 7.70
C MET A 119 -14.40 -15.32 7.18
N ASN A 120 -15.70 -15.37 6.94
CA ASN A 120 -16.42 -16.55 6.46
C ASN A 120 -16.38 -16.74 4.94
N LYS A 121 -15.77 -15.82 4.20
CA LYS A 121 -15.65 -15.84 2.74
C LYS A 121 -14.29 -15.35 2.29
N ASP A 122 -13.78 -15.93 1.22
CA ASP A 122 -12.65 -15.42 0.48
C ASP A 122 -13.15 -14.66 -0.77
N TYR A 123 -12.75 -13.43 -0.90
CA TYR A 123 -13.13 -12.57 -2.01
C TYR A 123 -12.01 -12.50 -3.03
N LYS A 124 -12.34 -12.78 -4.29
CA LYS A 124 -11.37 -12.88 -5.39
C LYS A 124 -10.65 -11.55 -5.66
N ASN A 125 -11.25 -10.43 -5.31
CA ASN A 125 -10.73 -9.07 -5.53
C ASN A 125 -10.53 -8.32 -4.19
N ASP A 126 -10.15 -9.05 -3.14
CA ASP A 126 -9.82 -8.40 -1.86
C ASP A 126 -8.50 -7.61 -1.99
N TYR A 127 -8.38 -6.53 -1.22
CA TYR A 127 -7.15 -5.74 -1.16
C TYR A 127 -5.99 -6.63 -0.66
N PRO A 128 -4.92 -6.85 -1.47
CA PRO A 128 -3.92 -7.88 -1.16
C PRO A 128 -3.28 -7.78 0.22
N PRO A 129 -2.87 -6.58 0.73
CA PRO A 129 -2.34 -6.45 2.08
C PRO A 129 -3.32 -6.90 3.16
N PHE A 130 -4.61 -6.67 2.95
CA PHE A 130 -5.65 -7.08 3.87
C PHE A 130 -5.91 -8.60 3.81
N ALA A 131 -5.88 -9.20 2.63
CA ALA A 131 -5.97 -10.64 2.45
C ALA A 131 -4.79 -11.36 3.17
N LEU A 132 -3.58 -10.80 3.11
CA LEU A 132 -2.42 -11.29 3.86
C LEU A 132 -2.66 -11.23 5.37
N LEU A 133 -3.18 -10.10 5.89
CA LEU A 133 -3.51 -9.95 7.30
C LEU A 133 -4.53 -10.99 7.76
N LYS A 134 -5.60 -11.21 7.00
CA LYS A 134 -6.62 -12.24 7.30
C LYS A 134 -5.99 -13.63 7.38
N ARG A 135 -5.07 -13.96 6.46
CA ARG A 135 -4.35 -15.23 6.46
C ARG A 135 -3.50 -15.40 7.71
N MET A 136 -2.71 -14.39 8.08
CA MET A 136 -1.86 -14.45 9.27
C MET A 136 -2.70 -14.51 10.56
N TYR A 137 -3.82 -13.81 10.60
CA TYR A 137 -4.72 -13.83 11.75
C TYR A 137 -5.39 -15.21 11.94
N ARG A 138 -5.81 -15.89 10.85
CA ARG A 138 -6.30 -17.28 10.95
C ARG A 138 -5.23 -18.22 11.53
N LEU A 139 -4.00 -18.14 11.00
CA LEU A 139 -2.87 -18.92 11.52
C LEU A 139 -2.60 -18.63 13.00
N TYR A 140 -2.66 -17.37 13.41
CA TYR A 140 -2.51 -16.98 14.82
C TYR A 140 -3.56 -17.64 15.72
N LEU A 141 -4.83 -17.66 15.32
CA LEU A 141 -5.89 -18.32 16.09
C LEU A 141 -5.64 -19.84 16.18
N GLU A 142 -5.23 -20.47 15.08
CA GLU A 142 -4.89 -21.90 15.02
C GLU A 142 -3.69 -22.23 15.93
N GLU A 143 -2.58 -21.47 15.84
CA GLU A 143 -1.38 -21.68 16.67
C GLU A 143 -1.66 -21.52 18.16
N LYS A 144 -2.55 -20.60 18.54
CA LYS A 144 -2.92 -20.35 19.95
C LYS A 144 -4.05 -21.25 20.45
N GLY A 145 -4.70 -22.01 19.58
CA GLY A 145 -5.90 -22.79 19.94
C GLY A 145 -7.07 -21.91 20.39
N ILE A 146 -7.20 -20.70 19.81
CA ILE A 146 -8.24 -19.73 20.17
C ILE A 146 -9.43 -19.91 19.24
N GLU A 147 -10.59 -20.21 19.80
CA GLU A 147 -11.86 -20.25 19.08
C GLU A 147 -12.57 -18.89 19.22
N LYS A 148 -12.98 -18.32 18.07
CA LYS A 148 -13.76 -17.08 17.98
C LYS A 148 -14.82 -17.21 16.90
N SER A 149 -15.98 -16.62 17.13
CA SER A 149 -16.99 -16.44 16.10
C SER A 149 -16.46 -15.56 14.96
N PHE A 150 -17.07 -15.64 13.78
CA PHE A 150 -16.69 -14.77 12.66
C PHE A 150 -16.82 -13.29 12.98
N GLU A 151 -17.84 -12.90 13.75
CA GLU A 151 -18.04 -11.52 14.18
C GLU A 151 -16.91 -11.03 15.10
N GLU A 152 -16.48 -11.84 16.06
CA GLU A 152 -15.34 -11.51 16.93
C GLU A 152 -14.04 -11.37 16.13
N GLN A 153 -13.84 -12.24 15.14
CA GLN A 153 -12.68 -12.17 14.24
C GLN A 153 -12.70 -10.87 13.41
N GLU A 154 -13.84 -10.46 12.88
CA GLU A 154 -14.00 -9.20 12.15
C GLU A 154 -13.70 -7.98 13.04
N ILE A 155 -14.19 -8.00 14.27
CA ILE A 155 -13.91 -6.94 15.26
C ILE A 155 -12.40 -6.82 15.53
N ASP A 156 -11.70 -7.94 15.67
CA ASP A 156 -10.25 -7.91 15.90
C ASP A 156 -9.49 -7.38 14.68
N LEU A 157 -9.87 -7.78 13.47
CA LEU A 157 -9.27 -7.23 12.24
C LEU A 157 -9.50 -5.72 12.12
N ILE A 158 -10.70 -5.23 12.46
CA ILE A 158 -11.00 -3.80 12.50
C ILE A 158 -10.06 -3.08 13.48
N LYS A 159 -9.87 -3.62 14.68
CA LYS A 159 -8.99 -3.03 15.69
C LYS A 159 -7.54 -2.99 15.23
N ILE A 160 -7.02 -4.10 14.70
CA ILE A 160 -5.65 -4.20 14.19
C ILE A 160 -5.44 -3.15 13.08
N TRP A 161 -6.35 -3.12 12.10
CA TRP A 161 -6.22 -2.18 11.00
C TRP A 161 -6.40 -0.72 11.44
N ALA A 162 -7.41 -0.42 12.24
CA ALA A 162 -7.64 0.94 12.74
C ALA A 162 -6.43 1.48 13.51
N MET A 163 -5.76 0.64 14.29
CA MET A 163 -4.57 1.02 15.06
C MET A 163 -3.42 1.40 14.13
N VAL A 164 -2.99 0.52 13.23
CA VAL A 164 -1.84 0.80 12.35
C VAL A 164 -2.16 1.91 11.35
N HIS A 165 -3.39 1.96 10.84
CA HIS A 165 -3.84 2.98 9.91
C HIS A 165 -3.92 4.36 10.57
N GLY A 166 -4.43 4.43 11.79
CA GLY A 166 -4.45 5.67 12.58
C GLY A 166 -3.04 6.17 12.89
N MET A 167 -2.12 5.28 13.29
CA MET A 167 -0.71 5.63 13.50
C MET A 167 -0.02 6.10 12.22
N ALA A 168 -0.21 5.41 11.10
CA ALA A 168 0.34 5.83 9.82
C ALA A 168 -0.23 7.19 9.37
N SER A 169 -1.54 7.42 9.58
CA SER A 169 -2.16 8.74 9.32
C SER A 169 -1.47 9.85 10.11
N ILE A 170 -1.20 9.62 11.41
CA ILE A 170 -0.47 10.57 12.27
C ILE A 170 0.97 10.78 11.76
N ALA A 171 1.66 9.69 11.38
CA ALA A 171 3.03 9.75 10.85
C ALA A 171 3.13 10.59 9.55
N CYS A 172 2.09 10.53 8.71
CA CYS A 172 2.02 11.28 7.45
C CYS A 172 1.61 12.76 7.61
N MET A 173 1.17 13.18 8.80
CA MET A 173 0.74 14.56 9.04
C MET A 173 1.93 15.51 9.20
N LYS A 174 2.09 16.49 8.30
CA LYS A 174 3.18 17.48 8.32
C LYS A 174 3.23 18.37 9.59
N GLY A 175 2.11 18.49 10.31
CA GLY A 175 1.99 19.37 11.49
C GLY A 175 2.27 18.68 12.82
N VAL A 176 2.37 17.35 12.86
CA VAL A 176 2.59 16.60 14.10
C VAL A 176 4.08 16.53 14.41
N LYS A 177 4.47 17.03 15.60
CA LYS A 177 5.84 16.95 16.11
C LYS A 177 5.92 15.87 17.17
N THR A 178 6.80 14.92 16.99
CA THR A 178 7.04 13.83 17.95
C THR A 178 8.53 13.49 17.96
N SER A 179 9.02 13.00 19.09
CA SER A 179 10.35 12.37 19.21
C SER A 179 10.34 10.91 18.74
N PHE A 180 9.17 10.38 18.45
CA PHE A 180 8.99 9.00 18.01
C PHE A 180 9.56 8.79 16.61
N LYS A 181 10.27 7.65 16.39
CA LYS A 181 10.89 7.31 15.12
C LYS A 181 9.98 6.38 14.31
N TRP A 182 9.19 6.94 13.43
CA TRP A 182 8.27 6.17 12.58
C TRP A 182 8.96 5.17 11.64
N ASN A 183 10.23 5.42 11.28
CA ASN A 183 11.01 4.54 10.41
C ASN A 183 11.62 3.33 11.17
N ASP A 184 11.49 3.31 12.49
CA ASP A 184 11.95 2.22 13.35
C ASP A 184 10.96 2.14 14.55
N PRO A 185 9.70 1.74 14.29
CA PRO A 185 8.67 1.72 15.31
C PRO A 185 8.96 0.64 16.35
N ASP A 186 8.90 1.06 17.61
CA ASP A 186 9.01 0.18 18.77
C ASP A 186 7.83 -0.81 18.79
N GLU A 187 8.10 -2.08 19.05
CA GLU A 187 7.06 -3.13 19.14
C GLU A 187 5.95 -2.82 20.12
N ARG A 188 6.26 -2.08 21.19
CA ARG A 188 5.29 -1.64 22.21
C ARG A 188 4.15 -0.79 21.65
N LEU A 189 4.28 -0.27 20.44
CA LEU A 189 3.20 0.44 19.75
C LEU A 189 2.14 -0.48 19.15
N LEU A 190 2.50 -1.73 18.90
CA LEU A 190 1.68 -2.67 18.17
C LEU A 190 1.02 -3.73 19.05
N VAL A 191 1.22 -3.62 20.37
CA VAL A 191 0.69 -4.54 21.38
C VAL A 191 -0.50 -3.93 22.12
#